data_b34fe52c8dddfe72ce646370f1d951fb
#
_entry.id   b34fe52c8dddfe72ce646370f1d951fb
#
_cell.length_a   1.000
_cell.length_b   1.000
_cell.length_c   1.000
_cell.angle_alpha   90.00
_cell.angle_beta   90.00
_cell.angle_gamma   90.00
#
_symmetry.space_group_name_H-M   'P 1'
#
loop_
_entity.id
_entity.type
_entity.pdbx_description
1 polymer ?
#
loop_
_entity_poly.entity_id
_entity_poly.type
_entity_poly.pdbx_seq_one_letter_code
_entity_poly.pdbx_strand_id
1 'polypeptide(L)'
;SDAAFNLSRMAMLMAGLLLAVAMAAMAGAHVLPMFTWISAMTGDLQDTDAWMGNVMRLVMQMVGAGAALALAGEGTVEAAADGVAMWEFDLWPMLTMLAAGAILATVASRCDGWMTAFAVVILAGHLGAGVSGADGMAAELMGGGDILEMASHWIVDGVVIGLGAMLGGMLEDQL
;
A
#
# COMPACT_ATOMS: atom_id res chain seq x y z
N SER A 1 21.44 8.84 18.17
CA SER A 1 20.12 9.12 18.64
C SER A 1 19.46 10.29 17.92
N ASP A 2 19.79 11.56 18.14
CA ASP A 2 19.09 12.67 17.48
C ASP A 2 19.34 12.77 15.96
N ALA A 3 20.53 12.39 15.52
CA ALA A 3 20.86 12.38 14.08
C ALA A 3 20.08 11.30 13.31
N ALA A 4 19.95 10.09 13.87
CA ALA A 4 19.16 9.03 13.26
C ALA A 4 17.66 9.37 13.24
N PHE A 5 17.15 10.00 14.28
CA PHE A 5 15.78 10.47 14.36
C PHE A 5 15.48 11.58 13.33
N ASN A 6 16.41 12.51 13.13
CA ASN A 6 16.29 13.55 12.12
C ASN A 6 16.36 12.98 10.69
N LEU A 7 17.22 11.98 10.44
CA LEU A 7 17.35 11.32 9.14
C LEU A 7 16.06 10.58 8.77
N SER A 8 15.47 9.85 9.72
CA SER A 8 14.19 9.17 9.51
C SER A 8 13.06 10.14 9.17
N ARG A 9 12.95 11.26 9.87
CA ARG A 9 11.96 12.30 9.57
C ARG A 9 12.15 12.94 8.20
N MET A 10 13.41 13.21 7.82
CA MET A 10 13.72 13.72 6.49
C MET A 10 13.34 12.72 5.40
N ALA A 11 13.63 11.43 5.61
CA ALA A 11 13.24 10.38 4.68
C ALA A 11 11.71 10.30 4.50
N MET A 12 10.95 10.37 5.59
CA MET A 12 9.47 10.39 5.54
C MET A 12 8.94 11.62 4.79
N LEU A 13 9.51 12.80 5.04
CA LEU A 13 9.15 14.02 4.32
C LEU A 13 9.42 13.91 2.82
N MET A 14 10.58 13.39 2.45
CA MET A 14 10.95 13.19 1.05
C MET A 14 10.05 12.14 0.38
N ALA A 15 9.73 11.05 1.07
CA ALA A 15 8.81 10.04 0.56
C ALA A 15 7.40 10.63 0.32
N GLY A 16 6.89 11.42 1.26
CA GLY A 16 5.61 12.11 1.12
C GLY A 16 5.59 13.10 -0.06
N LEU A 17 6.68 13.85 -0.23
CA LEU A 17 6.82 14.80 -1.34
C LEU A 17 6.89 14.08 -2.70
N LEU A 18 7.71 13.02 -2.80
CA LEU A 18 7.82 12.23 -4.02
C LEU A 18 6.49 11.55 -4.37
N LEU A 19 5.79 11.01 -3.38
CA LEU A 19 4.47 10.43 -3.59
C LEU A 19 3.46 11.49 -4.04
N ALA A 20 3.46 12.68 -3.44
CA ALA A 20 2.60 13.78 -3.84
C ALA A 20 2.85 14.22 -5.29
N VAL A 21 4.11 14.32 -5.69
CA VAL A 21 4.50 14.62 -7.08
C VAL A 21 4.06 13.51 -8.03
N ALA A 22 4.25 12.25 -7.65
CA ALA A 22 3.82 11.10 -8.47
C ALA A 22 2.30 11.08 -8.65
N MET A 23 1.53 11.31 -7.59
CA MET A 23 0.07 11.39 -7.65
C MET A 23 -0.42 12.56 -8.51
N ALA A 24 0.27 13.70 -8.46
CA ALA A 24 -0.06 14.86 -9.28
C ALA A 24 0.30 14.64 -10.76
N ALA A 25 1.46 14.03 -11.03
CA ALA A 25 1.93 13.78 -12.39
C ALA A 25 1.13 12.68 -13.11
N MET A 26 0.65 11.70 -12.35
CA MET A 26 -0.09 10.55 -12.85
C MET A 26 -1.56 10.61 -12.41
N ALA A 27 -2.21 11.75 -12.62
CA ALA A 27 -3.60 11.98 -12.23
C ALA A 27 -4.52 10.85 -12.73
N GLY A 28 -5.25 10.21 -11.81
CA GLY A 28 -6.12 9.07 -12.09
C GLY A 28 -5.43 7.71 -12.10
N ALA A 29 -4.10 7.63 -11.93
CA ALA A 29 -3.39 6.38 -11.73
C ALA A 29 -3.29 6.02 -10.25
N HIS A 30 -3.40 4.73 -9.96
CA HIS A 30 -3.17 4.20 -8.62
C HIS A 30 -1.66 3.98 -8.42
N VAL A 31 -0.99 4.92 -7.80
CA VAL A 31 0.47 4.88 -7.60
C VAL A 31 0.90 3.75 -6.67
N LEU A 32 0.07 3.44 -5.67
CA LEU A 32 0.32 2.39 -4.67
C LEU A 32 -0.78 1.32 -4.69
N PRO A 33 -0.45 0.06 -4.37
CA PRO A 33 -1.41 -1.04 -4.34
C PRO A 33 -2.61 -0.78 -3.44
N MET A 34 -2.44 -0.12 -2.31
CA MET A 34 -3.51 0.21 -1.38
C MET A 34 -4.66 0.99 -2.05
N PHE A 35 -4.36 1.95 -2.93
CA PHE A 35 -5.39 2.69 -3.66
C PHE A 35 -6.15 1.81 -4.66
N THR A 36 -5.47 0.81 -5.21
CA THR A 36 -6.11 -0.18 -6.08
C THR A 36 -7.05 -1.06 -5.27
N TRP A 37 -6.64 -1.53 -4.10
CA TRP A 37 -7.48 -2.32 -3.20
C TRP A 37 -8.67 -1.53 -2.66
N ILE A 38 -8.46 -0.27 -2.25
CA ILE A 38 -9.55 0.63 -1.85
C ILE A 38 -10.56 0.76 -3.00
N SER A 39 -10.10 1.07 -4.21
CA SER A 39 -10.96 1.20 -5.38
C SER A 39 -11.69 -0.09 -5.72
N ALA A 40 -11.03 -1.25 -5.61
CA ALA A 40 -11.63 -2.54 -5.88
C ALA A 40 -12.75 -2.88 -4.88
N MET A 41 -12.55 -2.57 -3.60
CA MET A 41 -13.49 -2.92 -2.54
C MET A 41 -14.61 -1.90 -2.36
N THR A 42 -14.39 -0.63 -2.72
CA THR A 42 -15.43 0.43 -2.63
C THR A 42 -16.21 0.64 -3.93
N GLY A 43 -15.76 0.04 -5.04
CA GLY A 43 -16.43 0.07 -6.33
C GLY A 43 -17.55 -0.98 -6.45
N ASP A 44 -18.04 -1.18 -7.66
CA ASP A 44 -19.00 -2.24 -7.95
C ASP A 44 -18.30 -3.60 -7.93
N LEU A 45 -18.57 -4.39 -6.89
CA LEU A 45 -17.97 -5.71 -6.69
C LEU A 45 -18.42 -6.74 -7.75
N GLN A 46 -19.47 -6.46 -8.52
CA GLN A 46 -19.98 -7.33 -9.57
C GLN A 46 -19.44 -6.97 -10.97
N ASP A 47 -18.78 -5.83 -11.10
CA ASP A 47 -18.18 -5.39 -12.36
C ASP A 47 -16.86 -6.13 -12.62
N THR A 48 -16.94 -7.16 -13.46
CA THR A 48 -15.77 -7.97 -13.87
C THR A 48 -14.71 -7.15 -14.60
N ASP A 49 -15.11 -6.16 -15.40
CA ASP A 49 -14.16 -5.34 -16.16
C ASP A 49 -13.38 -4.40 -15.22
N ALA A 50 -14.05 -3.84 -14.21
CA ALA A 50 -13.40 -3.07 -13.17
C ALA A 50 -12.40 -3.92 -12.37
N TRP A 51 -12.75 -5.16 -12.02
CA TRP A 51 -11.85 -6.10 -11.36
C TRP A 51 -10.63 -6.43 -12.22
N MET A 52 -10.83 -6.73 -13.50
CA MET A 52 -9.73 -6.98 -14.42
C MET A 52 -8.79 -5.78 -14.52
N GLY A 53 -9.34 -4.57 -14.58
CA GLY A 53 -8.57 -3.32 -14.56
C GLY A 53 -7.73 -3.17 -13.29
N ASN A 54 -8.30 -3.50 -12.12
CA ASN A 54 -7.58 -3.44 -10.84
C ASN A 54 -6.47 -4.49 -10.75
N VAL A 55 -6.72 -5.72 -11.20
CA VAL A 55 -5.68 -6.77 -11.27
C VAL A 55 -4.52 -6.32 -12.16
N MET A 56 -4.81 -5.76 -13.35
CA MET A 56 -3.76 -5.25 -14.23
C MET A 56 -2.95 -4.11 -13.58
N ARG A 57 -3.59 -3.22 -12.82
CA ARG A 57 -2.88 -2.17 -12.07
C ARG A 57 -1.94 -2.77 -11.03
N LEU A 58 -2.39 -3.76 -10.25
CA LEU A 58 -1.56 -4.45 -9.27
C LEU A 58 -0.34 -5.12 -9.92
N VAL A 59 -0.54 -5.82 -11.04
CA VAL A 59 0.55 -6.43 -11.80
C VAL A 59 1.55 -5.37 -12.28
N MET A 60 1.07 -4.27 -12.86
CA MET A 60 1.96 -3.21 -13.36
C MET A 60 2.70 -2.48 -12.23
N GLN A 61 2.10 -2.37 -11.04
CA GLN A 61 2.79 -1.83 -9.85
C GLN A 61 3.93 -2.74 -9.41
N MET A 62 3.75 -4.07 -9.41
CA MET A 62 4.83 -5.03 -9.14
C MET A 62 5.95 -4.95 -10.19
N VAL A 63 5.59 -4.86 -11.47
CA VAL A 63 6.58 -4.71 -12.56
C VAL A 63 7.37 -3.42 -12.39
N GLY A 64 6.70 -2.31 -12.06
CA GLY A 64 7.34 -1.01 -11.79
C GLY A 64 8.28 -1.05 -10.59
N ALA A 65 7.86 -1.69 -9.50
CA ALA A 65 8.68 -1.88 -8.31
C ALA A 65 9.92 -2.75 -8.62
N GLY A 66 9.76 -3.87 -9.33
CA GLY A 66 10.87 -4.71 -9.76
C GLY A 66 11.85 -3.96 -10.67
N ALA A 67 11.35 -3.15 -11.60
CA ALA A 67 12.21 -2.32 -12.45
C ALA A 67 12.98 -1.28 -11.61
N ALA A 68 12.34 -0.66 -10.61
CA ALA A 68 13.00 0.29 -9.73
C ALA A 68 14.09 -0.37 -8.88
N LEU A 69 13.84 -1.56 -8.33
CA LEU A 69 14.82 -2.34 -7.59
C LEU A 69 16.03 -2.72 -8.47
N ALA A 70 15.77 -3.17 -9.70
CA ALA A 70 16.82 -3.51 -10.66
C ALA A 70 17.69 -2.29 -11.05
N LEU A 71 17.07 -1.12 -11.19
CA LEU A 71 17.78 0.13 -11.51
C LEU A 71 18.55 0.70 -10.32
N ALA A 72 18.07 0.48 -9.09
CA ALA A 72 18.77 0.91 -7.89
C ALA A 72 20.11 0.18 -7.70
N GLY A 73 20.35 -0.92 -8.42
CA GLY A 73 21.60 -1.65 -8.37
C GLY A 73 21.86 -2.37 -7.06
N GLU A 74 20.84 -2.55 -6.26
CA GLU A 74 20.88 -3.35 -5.03
C GLU A 74 20.96 -4.82 -5.43
N GLY A 75 22.20 -5.31 -5.54
CA GLY A 75 22.51 -6.64 -6.10
C GLY A 75 22.06 -7.83 -5.24
N THR A 76 21.45 -7.59 -4.10
CA THR A 76 20.78 -8.59 -3.27
C THR A 76 19.60 -7.91 -2.59
N VAL A 77 18.44 -8.00 -3.23
CA VAL A 77 17.19 -7.74 -2.51
C VAL A 77 17.06 -8.94 -1.58
N GLU A 78 17.41 -8.76 -0.31
CA GLU A 78 17.09 -9.76 0.69
C GLU A 78 15.58 -9.88 0.74
N ALA A 79 15.08 -11.09 0.47
CA ALA A 79 13.68 -11.40 0.65
C ALA A 79 13.29 -11.03 2.08
N ALA A 80 12.33 -10.16 2.24
CA ALA A 80 11.90 -9.69 3.56
C ALA A 80 11.10 -10.74 4.35
N ALA A 81 11.04 -11.95 3.85
CA ALA A 81 10.31 -13.07 4.44
C ALA A 81 11.09 -13.68 5.60
N ASP A 82 11.23 -12.96 6.71
CA ASP A 82 11.54 -13.57 7.99
C ASP A 82 10.25 -14.23 8.54
N GLY A 83 10.01 -15.46 8.09
CA GLY A 83 9.36 -16.48 8.92
C GLY A 83 7.91 -16.25 9.36
N VAL A 84 7.14 -15.43 8.64
CA VAL A 84 5.68 -15.36 8.90
C VAL A 84 5.02 -16.54 8.17
N ALA A 85 4.51 -17.51 8.91
CA ALA A 85 3.87 -18.66 8.31
C ALA A 85 2.62 -18.25 7.53
N MET A 86 2.41 -18.91 6.38
CA MET A 86 1.23 -18.71 5.54
C MET A 86 -0.04 -18.80 6.39
N TRP A 87 -0.91 -17.79 6.31
CA TRP A 87 -2.18 -17.71 7.07
C TRP A 87 -2.05 -17.47 8.58
N GLU A 88 -0.89 -17.11 9.11
CA GLU A 88 -0.76 -16.56 10.45
C GLU A 88 -0.96 -15.04 10.42
N PHE A 89 -2.09 -14.59 10.94
CA PHE A 89 -2.47 -13.18 10.95
C PHE A 89 -2.58 -12.67 12.37
N ASP A 90 -1.87 -11.59 12.66
CA ASP A 90 -1.97 -10.88 13.92
C ASP A 90 -3.17 -9.93 13.92
N LEU A 91 -4.01 -10.04 14.93
CA LEU A 91 -5.22 -9.23 15.07
C LEU A 91 -4.90 -7.73 15.12
N TRP A 92 -3.82 -7.34 15.81
CA TRP A 92 -3.48 -5.94 16.01
C TRP A 92 -3.03 -5.25 14.71
N PRO A 93 -2.10 -5.77 13.92
CA PRO A 93 -1.80 -5.26 12.59
C PRO A 93 -3.03 -5.18 11.67
N MET A 94 -3.90 -6.18 11.69
CA MET A 94 -5.13 -6.16 10.88
C MET A 94 -6.07 -5.02 11.29
N LEU A 95 -6.25 -4.76 12.59
CA LEU A 95 -7.06 -3.64 13.08
C LEU A 95 -6.45 -2.29 12.70
N THR A 96 -5.12 -2.16 12.75
CA THR A 96 -4.43 -0.93 12.33
C THR A 96 -4.55 -0.68 10.83
N MET A 97 -4.46 -1.73 10.00
CA MET A 97 -4.69 -1.63 8.55
C MET A 97 -6.14 -1.27 8.22
N LEU A 98 -7.10 -1.86 8.92
CA LEU A 98 -8.52 -1.53 8.75
C LEU A 98 -8.78 -0.06 9.10
N ALA A 99 -8.25 0.43 10.21
CA ALA A 99 -8.33 1.84 10.59
C ALA A 99 -7.63 2.75 9.57
N ALA A 100 -6.46 2.35 9.08
CA ALA A 100 -5.72 3.07 8.05
C ALA A 100 -6.53 3.18 6.74
N GLY A 101 -7.18 2.10 6.31
CA GLY A 101 -8.05 2.09 5.14
C GLY A 101 -9.22 3.08 5.27
N ALA A 102 -9.90 3.10 6.42
CA ALA A 102 -10.97 4.05 6.69
C ALA A 102 -10.49 5.50 6.66
N ILE A 103 -9.36 5.80 7.32
CA ILE A 103 -8.77 7.14 7.32
C ILE A 103 -8.36 7.56 5.91
N LEU A 104 -7.68 6.68 5.16
CA LEU A 104 -7.21 7.00 3.81
C LEU A 104 -8.37 7.25 2.84
N ALA A 105 -9.42 6.46 2.90
CA ALA A 105 -10.61 6.67 2.07
C ALA A 105 -11.24 8.03 2.36
N THR A 106 -11.41 8.37 3.64
CA THR A 106 -11.97 9.67 4.05
C THR A 106 -11.06 10.86 3.66
N VAL A 107 -9.74 10.71 3.81
CA VAL A 107 -8.80 11.76 3.37
C VAL A 107 -8.82 11.91 1.85
N ALA A 108 -8.82 10.80 1.12
CA ALA A 108 -8.82 10.82 -0.34
C ALA A 108 -10.11 11.40 -0.94
N SER A 109 -11.26 11.24 -0.26
CA SER A 109 -12.54 11.79 -0.70
C SER A 109 -12.70 13.28 -0.40
N ARG A 110 -12.04 13.79 0.65
CA ARG A 110 -12.24 15.15 1.15
C ARG A 110 -11.08 16.10 0.93
N CYS A 111 -9.90 15.58 0.63
CA CYS A 111 -8.67 16.36 0.55
C CYS A 111 -8.02 16.24 -0.82
N ASP A 112 -7.17 17.22 -1.12
CA ASP A 112 -6.33 17.19 -2.31
C ASP A 112 -5.33 16.02 -2.27
N GLY A 113 -4.93 15.50 -3.44
CA GLY A 113 -4.06 14.34 -3.56
C GLY A 113 -2.72 14.45 -2.82
N TRP A 114 -2.16 15.65 -2.67
CA TRP A 114 -0.94 15.85 -1.90
C TRP A 114 -1.13 15.58 -0.39
N MET A 115 -2.31 15.92 0.18
CA MET A 115 -2.63 15.60 1.57
C MET A 115 -2.79 14.10 1.75
N THR A 116 -3.40 13.42 0.79
CA THR A 116 -3.51 11.96 0.77
C THR A 116 -2.14 11.29 0.77
N ALA A 117 -1.17 11.81 0.00
CA ALA A 117 0.20 11.31 -0.01
C ALA A 117 0.87 11.39 1.37
N PHE A 118 0.72 12.51 2.06
CA PHE A 118 1.25 12.66 3.42
C PHE A 118 0.53 11.77 4.43
N ALA A 119 -0.80 11.60 4.31
CA ALA A 119 -1.55 10.69 5.15
C ALA A 119 -1.04 9.24 5.01
N VAL A 120 -0.75 8.77 3.79
CA VAL A 120 -0.15 7.44 3.54
C VAL A 120 1.16 7.31 4.32
N VAL A 121 2.07 8.26 4.18
CA VAL A 121 3.40 8.18 4.83
C VAL A 121 3.28 8.22 6.35
N ILE A 122 2.39 9.04 6.90
CA ILE A 122 2.15 9.13 8.34
C ILE A 122 1.57 7.80 8.86
N LEU A 123 0.57 7.25 8.19
CA LEU A 123 -0.05 5.98 8.59
C LEU A 123 0.94 4.82 8.51
N ALA A 124 1.72 4.73 7.45
CA ALA A 124 2.76 3.71 7.30
C ALA A 124 3.84 3.83 8.39
N GLY A 125 4.30 5.05 8.68
CA GLY A 125 5.39 5.28 9.62
C GLY A 125 5.02 5.20 11.10
N HIS A 126 3.75 5.48 11.46
CA HIS A 126 3.32 5.55 12.86
C HIS A 126 2.43 4.40 13.29
N LEU A 127 1.59 3.88 12.41
CA LEU A 127 0.71 2.77 12.75
C LEU A 127 1.32 1.41 12.41
N GLY A 128 2.47 1.38 11.73
CA GLY A 128 3.01 0.15 11.18
C GLY A 128 1.98 -0.53 10.27
N ALA A 129 1.00 0.24 9.78
CA ALA A 129 0.08 -0.24 8.79
C ALA A 129 0.92 -0.65 7.59
N GLY A 130 1.10 -1.93 7.41
CA GLY A 130 1.81 -2.48 6.27
C GLY A 130 1.16 -1.89 5.03
N VAL A 131 1.83 -0.93 4.44
CA VAL A 131 1.48 -0.48 3.10
C VAL A 131 1.87 -1.67 2.27
N SER A 132 0.91 -2.58 1.99
CA SER A 132 1.17 -3.79 1.20
C SER A 132 1.87 -3.37 -0.09
N GLY A 133 3.19 -3.25 0.02
CA GLY A 133 4.02 -2.63 -0.98
C GLY A 133 4.22 -3.59 -2.14
N ALA A 134 4.12 -3.09 -3.35
CA ALA A 134 4.53 -3.85 -4.53
C ALA A 134 6.01 -4.20 -4.51
N ASP A 135 6.81 -3.47 -3.72
CA ASP A 135 8.24 -3.69 -3.50
C ASP A 135 8.53 -5.03 -2.83
N GLY A 136 7.79 -5.41 -1.79
CA GLY A 136 7.92 -6.71 -1.14
C GLY A 136 7.67 -7.87 -2.11
N MET A 137 6.56 -7.81 -2.85
CA MET A 137 6.25 -8.82 -3.89
C MET A 137 7.29 -8.87 -5.02
N ALA A 138 7.79 -7.71 -5.45
CA ALA A 138 8.82 -7.64 -6.47
C ALA A 138 10.15 -8.21 -5.96
N ALA A 139 10.48 -7.95 -4.70
CA ALA A 139 11.68 -8.47 -4.04
C ALA A 139 11.65 -10.00 -3.97
N GLU A 140 10.53 -10.59 -3.55
CA GLU A 140 10.35 -12.05 -3.53
C GLU A 140 10.47 -12.67 -4.92
N LEU A 141 9.84 -12.06 -5.93
CA LEU A 141 9.94 -12.53 -7.32
C LEU A 141 11.37 -12.49 -7.84
N MET A 142 12.17 -11.48 -7.48
CA MET A 142 13.55 -11.34 -7.94
C MET A 142 14.54 -12.12 -7.10
N GLY A 143 14.30 -12.23 -5.79
CA GLY A 143 15.15 -12.91 -4.83
C GLY A 143 14.97 -14.43 -4.78
N GLY A 144 13.92 -14.96 -5.42
CA GLY A 144 13.62 -16.40 -5.42
C GLY A 144 13.04 -16.89 -4.09
N GLY A 145 12.38 -16.01 -3.34
CA GLY A 145 11.68 -16.33 -2.11
C GLY A 145 10.36 -17.08 -2.30
N ASP A 146 9.59 -17.28 -1.24
CA ASP A 146 8.29 -17.95 -1.31
C ASP A 146 7.19 -16.98 -1.77
N ILE A 147 6.98 -16.94 -3.07
CA ILE A 147 5.99 -16.08 -3.72
C ILE A 147 4.58 -16.36 -3.20
N LEU A 148 4.26 -17.59 -2.87
CA LEU A 148 2.90 -17.98 -2.44
C LEU A 148 2.60 -17.47 -1.05
N GLU A 149 3.58 -17.52 -0.15
CA GLU A 149 3.50 -16.97 1.20
C GLU A 149 3.32 -15.45 1.16
N MET A 150 4.21 -14.75 0.46
CA MET A 150 4.13 -13.30 0.30
C MET A 150 2.83 -12.85 -0.36
N ALA A 151 2.37 -13.54 -1.41
CA ALA A 151 1.12 -13.22 -2.09
C ALA A 151 -0.10 -13.37 -1.15
N SER A 152 -0.10 -14.37 -0.27
CA SER A 152 -1.19 -14.57 0.68
C SER A 152 -1.33 -13.38 1.64
N HIS A 153 -0.22 -12.92 2.22
CA HIS A 153 -0.20 -11.75 3.09
C HIS A 153 -0.56 -10.47 2.33
N TRP A 154 0.03 -10.26 1.16
CA TRP A 154 -0.22 -9.08 0.33
C TRP A 154 -1.69 -8.93 -0.07
N ILE A 155 -2.36 -10.05 -0.43
CA ILE A 155 -3.78 -10.06 -0.77
C ILE A 155 -4.63 -9.78 0.47
N VAL A 156 -4.34 -10.42 1.59
CA VAL A 156 -5.12 -10.21 2.82
C VAL A 156 -4.97 -8.79 3.34
N ASP A 157 -3.76 -8.24 3.36
CA ASP A 157 -3.51 -6.86 3.75
C ASP A 157 -4.29 -5.88 2.86
N GLY A 158 -4.28 -6.12 1.54
CA GLY A 158 -5.03 -5.33 0.59
C GLY A 158 -6.54 -5.39 0.82
N VAL A 159 -7.08 -6.58 1.06
CA VAL A 159 -8.51 -6.78 1.39
C VAL A 159 -8.87 -6.08 2.70
N VAL A 160 -8.05 -6.20 3.73
CA VAL A 160 -8.30 -5.56 5.04
C VAL A 160 -8.31 -4.03 4.91
N ILE A 161 -7.35 -3.44 4.18
CA ILE A 161 -7.35 -1.99 3.89
C ILE A 161 -8.61 -1.60 3.11
N GLY A 162 -8.99 -2.36 2.11
CA GLY A 162 -10.20 -2.12 1.33
C GLY A 162 -11.49 -2.21 2.15
N LEU A 163 -11.59 -3.19 3.05
CA LEU A 163 -12.71 -3.30 4.01
C LEU A 163 -12.75 -2.10 4.95
N GLY A 164 -11.59 -1.63 5.41
CA GLY A 164 -11.49 -0.40 6.21
C GLY A 164 -12.05 0.81 5.45
N ALA A 165 -11.72 0.95 4.18
CA ALA A 165 -12.24 2.01 3.33
C ALA A 165 -13.77 1.94 3.16
N MET A 166 -14.33 0.75 2.97
CA MET A 166 -15.79 0.55 2.95
C MET A 166 -16.45 0.98 4.25
N LEU A 167 -15.89 0.57 5.39
CA LEU A 167 -16.39 0.96 6.71
C LEU A 167 -16.31 2.49 6.91
N GLY A 168 -15.22 3.11 6.48
CA GLY A 168 -15.07 4.57 6.51
C GLY A 168 -16.17 5.28 5.72
N GLY A 169 -16.45 4.83 4.50
CA GLY A 169 -17.55 5.36 3.68
C GLY A 169 -18.92 5.18 4.34
N MET A 170 -19.21 4.00 4.89
CA MET A 170 -20.48 3.73 5.59
C MET A 170 -20.67 4.63 6.84
N LEU A 171 -19.60 4.93 7.57
CA LEU A 171 -19.66 5.85 8.71
C LEU A 171 -19.85 7.29 8.26
N GLU A 172 -19.25 7.68 7.13
CA GLU A 172 -19.39 9.01 6.57
C GLU A 172 -20.82 9.32 6.11
N ASP A 173 -21.53 8.33 5.56
CA ASP A 173 -22.92 8.46 5.13
C ASP A 173 -23.91 8.60 6.31
N GLN A 174 -23.47 8.33 7.54
CA GLN A 174 -24.29 8.41 8.75
C GLN A 174 -24.06 9.70 9.55
N LEU A 175 -23.04 10.49 9.22
CA LEU A 175 -22.67 11.74 9.88
C LEU A 175 -23.13 12.96 9.09
#